data_728a26806c478c5656502ff5c2832f17
#
_entry.id   728a26806c478c5656502ff5c2832f17
#
_cell.length_a   1.000
_cell.length_b   1.000
_cell.length_c   1.000
_cell.angle_alpha   90.00
_cell.angle_beta   90.00
_cell.angle_gamma   90.00
#
_symmetry.space_group_name_H-M   'P 1'
#
loop_
_entity.id
_entity.type
_entity.pdbx_description
1 polymer ?
#
loop_
_entity_poly.entity_id
_entity_poly.type
_entity_poly.pdbx_seq_one_letter_code
_entity_poly.pdbx_strand_id
1 'polypeptide(L)'
;IIWLMPIYPIGIEGRKGTLGSYYAIKDYCDINPEFGTLADFDSFLAEAHRLGLKVVIDWVANHTSPDAKWVNDAPSYWYERDAEGNLTYTADWSDTANLNYNNPDMCAEMARSMRFWMERGVDGFRCDMACEVPLEFWQQTIAGLRADYPQMYMLAEGEEPLLHTLCDFDASYSWELHHMMNSIARGEQGIEDLLSYVQKDAERHPEDVCRLMFTSNHDENSWAGTEFERMGDAAKVMAVLTFTL
;
A
#
# COMPACT_ATOMS: atom_id res chain seq x y z
N ILE A 1 -14.03 3.17 -7.14
CA ILE A 1 -12.80 2.34 -7.14
C ILE A 1 -13.02 1.16 -6.20
N ILE A 2 -12.61 -0.04 -6.62
CA ILE A 2 -12.43 -1.21 -5.76
C ILE A 2 -10.94 -1.31 -5.48
N TRP A 3 -10.54 -1.29 -4.22
CA TRP A 3 -9.19 -1.62 -3.80
C TRP A 3 -9.19 -3.01 -3.16
N LEU A 4 -8.39 -3.91 -3.73
CA LEU A 4 -8.18 -5.26 -3.22
C LEU A 4 -6.92 -5.28 -2.36
N MET A 5 -7.00 -5.79 -1.14
CA MET A 5 -5.82 -6.17 -0.34
C MET A 5 -4.95 -7.16 -1.14
N PRO A 6 -3.71 -7.45 -0.72
CA PRO A 6 -2.82 -8.28 -1.51
C PRO A 6 -3.47 -9.60 -1.95
N ILE A 7 -3.47 -9.83 -3.26
CA ILE A 7 -4.15 -10.96 -3.93
C ILE A 7 -3.20 -12.11 -4.26
N TYR A 8 -1.94 -11.98 -3.89
CA TYR A 8 -0.84 -12.88 -4.26
C TYR A 8 -0.79 -14.12 -3.38
N PRO A 9 -0.12 -15.21 -3.83
CA PRO A 9 0.19 -16.34 -2.97
C PRO A 9 0.96 -15.90 -1.73
N ILE A 10 0.59 -16.45 -0.58
CA ILE A 10 1.18 -16.13 0.73
C ILE A 10 2.32 -17.11 1.01
N GLY A 11 3.45 -16.62 1.55
CA GLY A 11 4.55 -17.44 2.03
C GLY A 11 4.16 -18.38 3.16
N ILE A 12 4.95 -19.40 3.36
CA ILE A 12 4.73 -20.44 4.39
C ILE A 12 5.79 -20.33 5.50
N GLU A 13 7.02 -19.99 5.12
CA GLU A 13 8.13 -19.87 6.07
C GLU A 13 7.90 -18.69 7.01
N GLY A 14 8.05 -18.91 8.31
CA GLY A 14 7.82 -17.90 9.33
C GLY A 14 6.36 -17.48 9.51
N ARG A 15 5.41 -18.12 8.83
CA ARG A 15 3.99 -17.78 8.80
C ARG A 15 3.41 -17.58 10.21
N LYS A 16 2.78 -16.43 10.44
CA LYS A 16 2.05 -16.13 11.67
C LYS A 16 0.60 -16.60 11.54
N GLY A 17 0.14 -17.35 12.55
CA GLY A 17 -1.21 -17.94 12.55
C GLY A 17 -1.39 -19.03 11.47
N THR A 18 -2.64 -19.38 11.19
CA THR A 18 -2.98 -20.48 10.28
C THR A 18 -2.96 -20.07 8.80
N LEU A 19 -3.41 -18.84 8.51
CA LEU A 19 -3.52 -18.32 7.13
C LEU A 19 -2.27 -17.57 6.67
N GLY A 20 -1.48 -17.04 7.61
CA GLY A 20 -0.36 -16.13 7.32
C GLY A 20 -0.81 -14.70 7.02
N SER A 21 0.15 -13.84 6.70
CA SER A 21 -0.09 -12.47 6.31
C SER A 21 -0.27 -12.36 4.80
N TYR A 22 -1.30 -11.68 4.33
CA TYR A 22 -1.46 -11.32 2.91
C TYR A 22 -0.30 -10.44 2.41
N TYR A 23 0.42 -9.78 3.31
CA TYR A 23 1.60 -8.97 2.99
C TYR A 23 2.91 -9.76 2.90
N ALA A 24 2.91 -11.05 3.26
CA ALA A 24 4.05 -11.96 3.05
C ALA A 24 4.01 -12.55 1.62
N ILE A 25 4.38 -11.74 0.63
CA ILE A 25 4.23 -12.05 -0.80
C ILE A 25 5.16 -13.19 -1.21
N LYS A 26 4.61 -14.25 -1.81
CA LYS A 26 5.37 -15.38 -2.34
C LYS A 26 5.70 -15.25 -3.83
N ASP A 27 4.77 -14.77 -4.64
CA ASP A 27 4.95 -14.50 -6.08
C ASP A 27 4.13 -13.27 -6.48
N TYR A 28 4.78 -12.26 -7.03
CA TYR A 28 4.12 -11.01 -7.44
C TYR A 28 3.26 -11.15 -8.70
N CYS A 29 3.43 -12.22 -9.48
CA CYS A 29 2.78 -12.39 -10.77
C CYS A 29 1.76 -13.53 -10.80
N ASP A 30 1.26 -13.93 -9.63
CA ASP A 30 0.26 -14.99 -9.50
C ASP A 30 -0.84 -14.61 -8.52
N ILE A 31 -1.93 -15.36 -8.52
CA ILE A 31 -3.09 -15.20 -7.63
C ILE A 31 -3.02 -16.24 -6.51
N ASN A 32 -3.35 -15.83 -5.30
CA ASN A 32 -3.55 -16.75 -4.18
C ASN A 32 -4.60 -17.81 -4.58
N PRO A 33 -4.24 -19.10 -4.55
CA PRO A 33 -5.13 -20.18 -4.99
C PRO A 33 -6.44 -20.27 -4.20
N GLU A 34 -6.52 -19.63 -3.01
CA GLU A 34 -7.78 -19.51 -2.26
C GLU A 34 -8.78 -18.54 -2.94
N PHE A 35 -8.29 -17.62 -3.78
CA PHE A 35 -9.12 -16.66 -4.52
C PHE A 35 -9.43 -17.10 -5.95
N GLY A 36 -8.78 -18.15 -6.43
CA GLY A 36 -8.94 -18.67 -7.77
C GLY A 36 -7.65 -18.62 -8.60
N THR A 37 -7.80 -18.35 -9.88
CA THR A 37 -6.74 -18.34 -10.88
C THR A 37 -6.59 -16.95 -11.51
N LEU A 38 -5.52 -16.74 -12.28
CA LEU A 38 -5.37 -15.53 -13.11
C LEU A 38 -6.55 -15.35 -14.08
N ALA A 39 -7.13 -16.43 -14.62
CA ALA A 39 -8.30 -16.37 -15.50
C ALA A 39 -9.57 -15.91 -14.76
N ASP A 40 -9.73 -16.32 -13.49
CA ASP A 40 -10.82 -15.85 -12.64
C ASP A 40 -10.66 -14.36 -12.34
N PHE A 41 -9.44 -13.92 -12.06
CA PHE A 41 -9.13 -12.50 -11.86
C PHE A 41 -9.40 -11.67 -13.13
N ASP A 42 -8.97 -12.14 -14.31
CA ASP A 42 -9.25 -11.48 -15.59
C ASP A 42 -10.77 -11.34 -15.81
N SER A 43 -11.55 -12.36 -15.44
CA SER A 43 -13.02 -12.34 -15.54
C SER A 43 -13.64 -11.33 -14.56
N PHE A 44 -13.15 -11.28 -13.32
CA PHE A 44 -13.54 -10.28 -12.32
C PHE A 44 -13.26 -8.86 -12.80
N LEU A 45 -12.05 -8.62 -13.33
CA LEU A 45 -11.61 -7.32 -13.82
C LEU A 45 -12.49 -6.83 -14.99
N ALA A 46 -12.76 -7.73 -15.96
CA ALA A 46 -13.63 -7.43 -17.09
C ALA A 46 -15.05 -7.05 -16.62
N GLU A 47 -15.61 -7.76 -15.62
CA GLU A 47 -16.93 -7.46 -15.09
C GLU A 47 -16.96 -6.16 -14.29
N ALA A 48 -15.92 -5.88 -13.48
CA ALA A 48 -15.78 -4.61 -12.77
C ALA A 48 -15.77 -3.42 -13.75
N HIS A 49 -14.98 -3.52 -14.83
CA HIS A 49 -14.92 -2.49 -15.88
C HIS A 49 -16.26 -2.36 -16.62
N ARG A 50 -16.95 -3.46 -16.91
CA ARG A 50 -18.28 -3.42 -17.52
C ARG A 50 -19.30 -2.65 -16.67
N LEU A 51 -19.13 -2.69 -15.34
CA LEU A 51 -19.94 -1.93 -14.38
C LEU A 51 -19.43 -0.49 -14.15
N GLY A 52 -18.41 -0.05 -14.85
CA GLY A 52 -17.80 1.28 -14.70
C GLY A 52 -16.94 1.43 -13.45
N LEU A 53 -16.54 0.32 -12.82
CA LEU A 53 -15.68 0.33 -11.64
C LEU A 53 -14.20 0.26 -12.05
N LYS A 54 -13.35 0.95 -11.30
CA LYS A 54 -11.89 0.87 -11.39
C LYS A 54 -11.37 -0.09 -10.33
N VAL A 55 -10.35 -0.87 -10.67
CA VAL A 55 -9.73 -1.84 -9.77
C VAL A 55 -8.28 -1.47 -9.49
N VAL A 56 -7.99 -1.26 -8.22
CA VAL A 56 -6.65 -1.00 -7.67
C VAL A 56 -6.24 -2.20 -6.83
N ILE A 57 -5.02 -2.68 -7.00
CA ILE A 57 -4.47 -3.77 -6.18
C ILE A 57 -3.41 -3.25 -5.21
N ASP A 58 -3.30 -3.91 -4.06
CA ASP A 58 -2.28 -3.60 -3.07
C ASP A 58 -0.90 -4.05 -3.57
N TRP A 59 0.10 -3.20 -3.43
CA TRP A 59 1.46 -3.46 -3.89
C TRP A 59 2.47 -3.37 -2.75
N VAL A 60 3.00 -4.51 -2.36
CA VAL A 60 3.95 -4.62 -1.25
C VAL A 60 5.38 -4.56 -1.80
N ALA A 61 5.93 -3.35 -1.89
CA ALA A 61 7.25 -3.16 -2.50
C ALA A 61 8.42 -3.29 -1.51
N ASN A 62 8.18 -3.14 -0.19
CA ASN A 62 9.25 -3.12 0.80
C ASN A 62 9.85 -4.51 1.06
N HIS A 63 9.08 -5.57 0.99
CA HIS A 63 9.50 -6.93 1.38
C HIS A 63 8.71 -8.02 0.63
N THR A 64 9.20 -9.25 0.73
CA THR A 64 8.49 -10.47 0.31
C THR A 64 8.37 -11.43 1.50
N SER A 65 7.81 -12.64 1.31
CA SER A 65 8.00 -13.73 2.25
C SER A 65 9.43 -14.30 2.17
N PRO A 66 9.94 -14.96 3.24
CA PRO A 66 11.27 -15.58 3.22
C PRO A 66 11.40 -16.76 2.23
N ASP A 67 10.26 -17.38 1.87
CA ASP A 67 10.18 -18.46 0.86
C ASP A 67 9.61 -17.96 -0.48
N ALA A 68 9.72 -16.66 -0.75
CA ALA A 68 9.30 -16.09 -2.02
C ALA A 68 10.08 -16.71 -3.20
N LYS A 69 9.44 -16.70 -4.37
CA LYS A 69 10.05 -17.18 -5.61
C LYS A 69 11.41 -16.51 -5.87
N TRP A 70 11.52 -15.22 -5.65
CA TRP A 70 12.76 -14.49 -5.83
C TRP A 70 13.88 -14.90 -4.87
N VAL A 71 13.57 -15.36 -3.66
CA VAL A 71 14.60 -15.87 -2.72
C VAL A 71 15.31 -17.10 -3.30
N ASN A 72 14.57 -17.94 -4.04
CA ASN A 72 15.08 -19.17 -4.62
C ASN A 72 15.65 -18.99 -6.04
N ASP A 73 15.02 -18.17 -6.86
CA ASP A 73 15.26 -18.08 -8.30
C ASP A 73 16.17 -16.90 -8.70
N ALA A 74 16.24 -15.86 -7.85
CA ALA A 74 17.05 -14.67 -8.11
C ALA A 74 18.39 -14.68 -7.35
N PRO A 75 19.34 -13.81 -7.73
CA PRO A 75 20.58 -13.66 -6.99
C PRO A 75 20.36 -13.22 -5.54
N SER A 76 21.15 -13.80 -4.62
CA SER A 76 20.99 -13.58 -3.17
C SER A 76 21.10 -12.10 -2.74
N TYR A 77 21.78 -11.26 -3.54
CA TYR A 77 21.94 -9.82 -3.30
C TYR A 77 20.69 -8.97 -3.64
N TRP A 78 19.61 -9.59 -4.09
CA TRP A 78 18.30 -8.93 -4.21
C TRP A 78 17.66 -8.65 -2.84
N TYR A 79 18.16 -9.29 -1.80
CA TYR A 79 17.66 -9.16 -0.44
C TYR A 79 18.72 -8.55 0.48
N GLU A 80 18.28 -7.80 1.46
CA GLU A 80 19.13 -7.38 2.56
C GLU A 80 19.50 -8.56 3.44
N ARG A 81 20.77 -8.59 3.87
CA ARG A 81 21.30 -9.65 4.72
C ARG A 81 22.11 -9.08 5.87
N ASP A 82 22.07 -9.76 7.01
CA ASP A 82 22.92 -9.47 8.16
C ASP A 82 24.38 -9.92 7.91
N ALA A 83 25.24 -9.70 8.90
CA ALA A 83 26.67 -10.07 8.82
C ALA A 83 26.89 -11.58 8.72
N GLU A 84 25.96 -12.38 9.18
CA GLU A 84 25.95 -13.84 9.12
C GLU A 84 25.35 -14.37 7.80
N GLY A 85 24.80 -13.49 6.97
CA GLY A 85 24.21 -13.84 5.67
C GLY A 85 22.75 -14.24 5.70
N ASN A 86 22.05 -14.09 6.85
CA ASN A 86 20.62 -14.36 6.95
C ASN A 86 19.81 -13.21 6.36
N LEU A 87 18.60 -13.51 5.87
CA LEU A 87 17.63 -12.51 5.45
C LEU A 87 17.27 -11.59 6.62
N THR A 88 17.17 -10.29 6.36
CA THR A 88 16.68 -9.31 7.34
C THR A 88 15.19 -9.06 7.17
N TYR A 89 14.54 -8.58 8.21
CA TYR A 89 13.13 -8.19 8.20
C TYR A 89 12.91 -6.95 9.08
N THR A 90 11.83 -6.24 8.84
CA THR A 90 11.47 -5.03 9.58
C THR A 90 10.73 -5.40 10.87
N ALA A 91 11.06 -4.71 11.98
CA ALA A 91 10.42 -4.88 13.29
C ALA A 91 10.39 -6.36 13.76
N ASP A 92 9.20 -6.91 14.03
CA ASP A 92 8.96 -8.30 14.43
C ASP A 92 8.34 -9.16 13.31
N TRP A 93 8.41 -8.70 12.06
CA TRP A 93 7.78 -9.37 10.90
C TRP A 93 8.63 -10.51 10.36
N SER A 94 8.85 -11.53 11.20
CA SER A 94 9.68 -12.70 10.90
C SER A 94 9.20 -13.57 9.73
N ASP A 95 8.01 -13.29 9.22
CA ASP A 95 7.40 -13.86 8.02
C ASP A 95 7.67 -13.04 6.76
N THR A 96 8.59 -12.08 6.82
CA THR A 96 9.01 -11.22 5.70
C THR A 96 10.54 -11.27 5.48
N ALA A 97 10.96 -10.77 4.31
CA ALA A 97 12.36 -10.58 3.92
C ALA A 97 12.52 -9.25 3.17
N ASN A 98 13.37 -8.37 3.67
CA ASN A 98 13.59 -7.03 3.12
C ASN A 98 14.28 -7.09 1.76
N LEU A 99 13.79 -6.30 0.81
CA LEU A 99 14.36 -6.16 -0.53
C LEU A 99 15.51 -5.14 -0.54
N ASN A 100 16.52 -5.41 -1.35
CA ASN A 100 17.70 -4.55 -1.47
C ASN A 100 17.57 -3.60 -2.67
N TYR A 101 17.08 -2.40 -2.42
CA TYR A 101 16.91 -1.35 -3.44
C TYR A 101 18.22 -0.74 -3.99
N ASN A 102 19.39 -1.08 -3.44
CA ASN A 102 20.67 -0.76 -4.06
C ASN A 102 20.96 -1.64 -5.29
N ASN A 103 20.11 -2.62 -5.56
CA ASN A 103 20.26 -3.54 -6.69
C ASN A 103 19.36 -3.16 -7.86
N PRO A 104 19.92 -2.69 -9.02
CA PRO A 104 19.11 -2.25 -10.16
C PRO A 104 18.34 -3.39 -10.85
N ASP A 105 18.84 -4.64 -10.82
CA ASP A 105 18.13 -5.77 -11.42
C ASP A 105 16.87 -6.13 -10.62
N MET A 106 16.95 -6.07 -9.29
CA MET A 106 15.79 -6.23 -8.41
C MET A 106 14.76 -5.13 -8.67
N CYS A 107 15.19 -3.86 -8.73
CA CYS A 107 14.31 -2.73 -9.04
C CYS A 107 13.62 -2.90 -10.41
N ALA A 108 14.36 -3.36 -11.41
CA ALA A 108 13.81 -3.61 -12.76
C ALA A 108 12.79 -4.75 -12.75
N GLU A 109 13.02 -5.82 -11.97
CA GLU A 109 12.06 -6.91 -11.82
C GLU A 109 10.79 -6.49 -11.08
N MET A 110 10.93 -5.68 -10.02
CA MET A 110 9.80 -5.10 -9.30
C MET A 110 8.94 -4.27 -10.25
N ALA A 111 9.54 -3.40 -11.05
CA ALA A 111 8.83 -2.61 -12.07
C ALA A 111 8.16 -3.48 -13.15
N ARG A 112 8.83 -4.57 -13.59
CA ARG A 112 8.22 -5.54 -14.52
C ARG A 112 7.02 -6.25 -13.93
N SER A 113 7.08 -6.60 -12.65
CA SER A 113 5.96 -7.23 -11.95
C SER A 113 4.76 -6.29 -11.84
N MET A 114 4.97 -4.98 -11.62
CA MET A 114 3.89 -3.99 -11.71
C MET A 114 3.32 -3.92 -13.13
N ARG A 115 4.19 -3.87 -14.15
CA ARG A 115 3.77 -3.85 -15.55
C ARG A 115 2.91 -5.06 -15.94
N PHE A 116 3.21 -6.25 -15.44
CA PHE A 116 2.42 -7.47 -15.65
C PHE A 116 0.93 -7.26 -15.29
N TRP A 117 0.65 -6.56 -14.18
CA TRP A 117 -0.73 -6.27 -13.77
C TRP A 117 -1.37 -5.14 -14.58
N MET A 118 -0.59 -4.14 -14.98
CA MET A 118 -1.07 -3.10 -15.90
C MET A 118 -1.46 -3.68 -17.26
N GLU A 119 -0.68 -4.62 -17.80
CA GLU A 119 -0.96 -5.34 -19.05
C GLU A 119 -2.23 -6.18 -18.95
N ARG A 120 -2.60 -6.66 -17.74
CA ARG A 120 -3.87 -7.35 -17.47
C ARG A 120 -5.06 -6.40 -17.35
N GLY A 121 -4.81 -5.10 -17.24
CA GLY A 121 -5.84 -4.07 -17.19
C GLY A 121 -6.20 -3.60 -15.77
N VAL A 122 -5.38 -3.85 -14.76
CA VAL A 122 -5.50 -3.21 -13.44
C VAL A 122 -5.39 -1.69 -13.62
N ASP A 123 -6.19 -0.92 -12.90
CA ASP A 123 -6.25 0.54 -13.06
C ASP A 123 -5.21 1.28 -12.21
N GLY A 124 -4.52 0.59 -11.31
CA GLY A 124 -3.50 1.20 -10.47
C GLY A 124 -3.13 0.39 -9.22
N PHE A 125 -2.39 1.03 -8.34
CA PHE A 125 -1.82 0.40 -7.15
C PHE A 125 -2.03 1.24 -5.88
N ARG A 126 -2.32 0.55 -4.77
CA ARG A 126 -2.07 1.09 -3.43
C ARG A 126 -0.74 0.55 -2.97
N CYS A 127 0.22 1.40 -2.75
CA CYS A 127 1.57 1.02 -2.38
C CYS A 127 1.73 0.99 -0.87
N ASP A 128 1.87 -0.22 -0.35
CA ASP A 128 2.12 -0.53 1.05
C ASP A 128 3.45 0.07 1.49
N MET A 129 3.48 0.72 2.67
CA MET A 129 4.68 1.32 3.26
C MET A 129 5.50 2.14 2.27
N ALA A 130 4.85 2.98 1.46
CA ALA A 130 5.51 3.67 0.34
C ALA A 130 6.70 4.56 0.79
N CYS A 131 6.69 5.05 2.03
CA CYS A 131 7.78 5.85 2.61
C CYS A 131 9.03 5.03 2.95
N GLU A 132 8.94 3.71 3.10
CA GLU A 132 10.08 2.82 3.38
C GLU A 132 10.80 2.36 2.11
N VAL A 133 10.24 2.66 0.94
CA VAL A 133 10.83 2.36 -0.37
C VAL A 133 11.47 3.62 -0.92
N PRO A 134 12.70 3.54 -1.48
CA PRO A 134 13.41 4.72 -2.00
C PRO A 134 12.61 5.52 -3.03
N LEU A 135 12.59 6.85 -2.87
CA LEU A 135 11.87 7.76 -3.79
C LEU A 135 12.33 7.61 -5.24
N GLU A 136 13.63 7.35 -5.48
CA GLU A 136 14.19 7.15 -6.81
C GLU A 136 13.56 5.94 -7.53
N PHE A 137 13.26 4.88 -6.78
CA PHE A 137 12.56 3.71 -7.34
C PHE A 137 11.14 4.10 -7.79
N TRP A 138 10.39 4.78 -6.93
CA TRP A 138 9.03 5.23 -7.26
C TRP A 138 9.04 6.18 -8.44
N GLN A 139 9.91 7.20 -8.43
CA GLN A 139 10.01 8.17 -9.50
C GLN A 139 10.26 7.50 -10.87
N GLN A 140 11.23 6.59 -10.95
CA GLN A 140 11.58 5.90 -12.19
C GLN A 140 10.48 4.93 -12.64
N THR A 141 9.94 4.16 -11.70
CA THR A 141 8.94 3.13 -11.98
C THR A 141 7.61 3.76 -12.41
N ILE A 142 7.11 4.75 -11.69
CA ILE A 142 5.84 5.41 -12.01
C ILE A 142 5.96 6.15 -13.35
N ALA A 143 7.03 6.90 -13.58
CA ALA A 143 7.25 7.57 -14.85
C ALA A 143 7.32 6.57 -16.02
N GLY A 144 8.01 5.44 -15.86
CA GLY A 144 8.10 4.39 -16.86
C GLY A 144 6.78 3.67 -17.16
N LEU A 145 5.93 3.48 -16.14
CA LEU A 145 4.60 2.89 -16.32
C LEU A 145 3.62 3.89 -16.92
N ARG A 146 3.62 5.15 -16.49
CA ARG A 146 2.72 6.19 -17.01
C ARG A 146 2.99 6.54 -18.49
N ALA A 147 4.19 6.29 -19.00
CA ALA A 147 4.47 6.44 -20.41
C ALA A 147 3.55 5.58 -21.30
N ASP A 148 3.19 4.38 -20.82
CA ASP A 148 2.30 3.44 -21.52
C ASP A 148 0.86 3.47 -20.96
N TYR A 149 0.73 3.79 -19.66
CA TYR A 149 -0.54 3.79 -18.91
C TYR A 149 -0.80 5.14 -18.24
N PRO A 150 -1.08 6.21 -18.98
CA PRO A 150 -1.16 7.59 -18.44
C PRO A 150 -2.31 7.80 -17.45
N GLN A 151 -3.28 6.88 -17.39
CA GLN A 151 -4.40 6.92 -16.45
C GLN A 151 -4.21 6.03 -15.23
N MET A 152 -3.01 5.45 -15.03
CA MET A 152 -2.70 4.63 -13.87
C MET A 152 -2.84 5.44 -12.59
N TYR A 153 -3.62 4.91 -11.63
CA TYR A 153 -3.82 5.52 -10.32
C TYR A 153 -2.81 4.99 -9.30
N MET A 154 -2.16 5.89 -8.58
CA MET A 154 -1.16 5.56 -7.57
C MET A 154 -1.54 6.15 -6.22
N LEU A 155 -1.83 5.28 -5.25
CA LEU A 155 -2.10 5.64 -3.85
C LEU A 155 -0.93 5.20 -2.96
N ALA A 156 -0.32 6.14 -2.28
CA ALA A 156 0.74 5.85 -1.31
C ALA A 156 0.17 5.65 0.10
N GLU A 157 0.52 4.55 0.75
CA GLU A 157 0.45 4.51 2.20
C GLU A 157 1.65 5.25 2.78
N GLY A 158 1.43 6.49 3.16
CA GLY A 158 2.44 7.42 3.67
C GLY A 158 1.97 8.84 3.55
N GLU A 159 2.68 9.76 4.19
CA GLU A 159 2.35 11.20 4.23
C GLU A 159 3.51 12.10 3.77
N GLU A 160 4.58 11.50 3.17
CA GLU A 160 5.73 12.27 2.69
C GLU A 160 5.36 13.07 1.43
N PRO A 161 5.44 14.42 1.44
CA PRO A 161 5.06 15.26 0.30
C PRO A 161 5.86 14.97 -0.99
N LEU A 162 7.09 14.45 -0.87
CA LEU A 162 7.92 14.08 -2.02
C LEU A 162 7.34 12.90 -2.83
N LEU A 163 6.47 12.08 -2.23
CA LEU A 163 5.73 11.05 -2.98
C LEU A 163 4.88 11.68 -4.09
N HIS A 164 4.34 12.86 -3.87
CA HIS A 164 3.59 13.60 -4.88
C HIS A 164 4.48 14.41 -5.81
N THR A 165 5.32 15.28 -5.24
CA THR A 165 6.07 16.27 -6.04
C THR A 165 7.24 15.67 -6.82
N LEU A 166 7.79 14.55 -6.38
CA LEU A 166 8.92 13.89 -7.03
C LEU A 166 8.52 12.58 -7.72
N CYS A 167 7.62 11.80 -7.11
CA CYS A 167 7.31 10.44 -7.56
C CYS A 167 5.98 10.33 -8.32
N ASP A 168 5.16 11.40 -8.38
CA ASP A 168 3.91 11.46 -9.14
C ASP A 168 2.83 10.47 -8.62
N PHE A 169 2.72 10.30 -7.30
CA PHE A 169 1.57 9.66 -6.69
C PHE A 169 0.34 10.59 -6.74
N ASP A 170 -0.81 10.04 -7.12
CA ASP A 170 -2.08 10.78 -7.21
C ASP A 170 -2.69 11.04 -5.83
N ALA A 171 -2.46 10.12 -4.90
CA ALA A 171 -3.02 10.22 -3.56
C ALA A 171 -2.08 9.65 -2.50
N SER A 172 -2.26 10.12 -1.27
CA SER A 172 -1.58 9.58 -0.09
C SER A 172 -2.51 9.53 1.11
N TYR A 173 -2.17 8.72 2.11
CA TYR A 173 -2.95 8.60 3.35
C TYR A 173 -2.90 9.89 4.17
N SER A 174 -3.92 10.08 5.02
CA SER A 174 -3.98 11.13 6.05
C SER A 174 -3.96 10.50 7.45
N TRP A 175 -2.83 9.89 7.81
CA TRP A 175 -2.66 9.26 9.13
C TRP A 175 -2.73 10.28 10.27
N GLU A 176 -2.12 11.46 10.10
CA GLU A 176 -2.17 12.53 11.11
C GLU A 176 -3.63 12.94 11.39
N LEU A 177 -4.46 13.11 10.35
CA LEU A 177 -5.88 13.40 10.52
C LEU A 177 -6.63 12.26 11.20
N HIS A 178 -6.35 11.00 10.80
CA HIS A 178 -6.96 9.83 11.42
C HIS A 178 -6.72 9.80 12.93
N HIS A 179 -5.48 9.97 13.37
CA HIS A 179 -5.13 10.00 14.80
C HIS A 179 -5.76 11.19 15.51
N MET A 180 -5.79 12.36 14.87
CA MET A 180 -6.43 13.55 15.40
C MET A 180 -7.94 13.37 15.59
N MET A 181 -8.65 12.78 14.62
CA MET A 181 -10.08 12.48 14.76
C MET A 181 -10.37 11.57 15.96
N ASN A 182 -9.54 10.55 16.18
CA ASN A 182 -9.63 9.69 17.36
C ASN A 182 -9.39 10.49 18.67
N SER A 183 -8.41 11.39 18.69
CA SER A 183 -8.09 12.23 19.86
C SER A 183 -9.18 13.27 20.15
N ILE A 184 -9.76 13.88 19.12
CA ILE A 184 -10.91 14.78 19.25
C ILE A 184 -12.12 14.03 19.81
N ALA A 185 -12.40 12.83 19.29
CA ALA A 185 -13.52 12.00 19.77
C ALA A 185 -13.38 11.64 21.26
N ARG A 186 -12.14 11.50 21.78
CA ARG A 186 -11.85 11.26 23.21
C ARG A 186 -11.76 12.55 24.03
N GLY A 187 -11.88 13.73 23.41
CA GLY A 187 -11.76 15.02 24.09
C GLY A 187 -10.33 15.42 24.47
N GLU A 188 -9.33 14.81 23.86
CA GLU A 188 -7.90 15.09 24.05
C GLU A 188 -7.42 16.27 23.21
N GLN A 189 -8.08 16.51 22.08
CA GLN A 189 -7.86 17.62 21.16
C GLN A 189 -9.18 18.31 20.81
N GLY A 190 -9.14 19.47 20.17
CA GLY A 190 -10.31 20.27 19.84
C GLY A 190 -10.33 20.80 18.42
N ILE A 191 -11.30 21.68 18.14
CA ILE A 191 -11.50 22.27 16.82
C ILE A 191 -10.29 23.09 16.36
N GLU A 192 -9.59 23.76 17.27
CA GLU A 192 -8.42 24.57 16.95
C GLU A 192 -7.26 23.73 16.42
N ASP A 193 -7.12 22.49 16.94
CA ASP A 193 -6.11 21.53 16.43
C ASP A 193 -6.47 21.09 15.01
N LEU A 194 -7.74 20.80 14.74
CA LEU A 194 -8.23 20.44 13.42
C LEU A 194 -8.00 21.58 12.40
N LEU A 195 -8.33 22.82 12.76
CA LEU A 195 -8.11 23.97 11.89
C LEU A 195 -6.61 24.19 11.60
N SER A 196 -5.77 24.01 12.63
CA SER A 196 -4.31 24.07 12.46
C SER A 196 -3.78 22.95 11.54
N TYR A 197 -4.34 21.75 11.66
CA TYR A 197 -3.99 20.62 10.76
C TYR A 197 -4.35 20.95 9.31
N VAL A 198 -5.60 21.36 9.05
CA VAL A 198 -6.07 21.69 7.68
C VAL A 198 -5.17 22.72 7.01
N GLN A 199 -4.80 23.78 7.75
CA GLN A 199 -3.88 24.79 7.23
C GLN A 199 -2.51 24.19 6.91
N LYS A 200 -1.92 23.43 7.82
CA LYS A 200 -0.60 22.81 7.63
C LYS A 200 -0.58 21.79 6.50
N ASP A 201 -1.63 20.97 6.38
CA ASP A 201 -1.73 19.99 5.32
C ASP A 201 -1.80 20.64 3.94
N ALA A 202 -2.59 21.73 3.82
CA ALA A 202 -2.69 22.54 2.61
C ALA A 202 -1.36 23.27 2.25
N GLU A 203 -0.56 23.68 3.24
CA GLU A 203 0.76 24.29 3.00
C GLU A 203 1.82 23.24 2.61
N ARG A 204 1.65 21.98 3.05
CA ARG A 204 2.61 20.88 2.86
C ARG A 204 2.46 20.17 1.54
N HIS A 205 1.25 20.03 1.04
CA HIS A 205 0.94 19.24 -0.16
C HIS A 205 0.50 20.13 -1.33
N PRO A 206 0.74 19.71 -2.59
CA PRO A 206 0.20 20.38 -3.77
C PRO A 206 -1.33 20.42 -3.76
N GLU A 207 -1.91 21.48 -4.34
CA GLU A 207 -3.38 21.71 -4.36
C GLU A 207 -4.17 20.62 -5.11
N ASP A 208 -3.54 19.93 -6.06
CA ASP A 208 -4.15 18.90 -6.91
C ASP A 208 -4.00 17.48 -6.36
N VAL A 209 -3.39 17.34 -5.18
CA VAL A 209 -3.18 16.04 -4.54
C VAL A 209 -4.43 15.61 -3.77
N CYS A 210 -4.79 14.33 -3.93
CA CYS A 210 -5.85 13.72 -3.14
C CYS A 210 -5.30 13.15 -1.83
N ARG A 211 -5.91 13.54 -0.70
CA ARG A 211 -5.60 12.95 0.61
C ARG A 211 -6.65 11.90 0.94
N LEU A 212 -6.24 10.63 1.10
CA LEU A 212 -7.13 9.56 1.54
C LEU A 212 -7.42 9.72 3.04
N MET A 213 -8.56 10.30 3.35
CA MET A 213 -9.08 10.43 4.70
C MET A 213 -9.94 9.23 5.07
N PHE A 214 -9.80 8.71 6.28
CA PHE A 214 -10.51 7.50 6.70
C PHE A 214 -10.75 7.47 8.21
N THR A 215 -11.86 6.88 8.62
CA THR A 215 -12.17 6.60 10.02
C THR A 215 -11.69 5.21 10.44
N SER A 216 -11.50 4.32 9.48
CA SER A 216 -11.14 2.92 9.71
C SER A 216 -10.45 2.33 8.48
N ASN A 217 -9.59 1.35 8.68
CA ASN A 217 -9.01 0.49 7.66
C ASN A 217 -8.73 -0.91 8.23
N HIS A 218 -8.16 -1.79 7.42
CA HIS A 218 -7.86 -3.16 7.82
C HIS A 218 -6.81 -3.24 8.95
N ASP A 219 -5.84 -2.30 9.02
CA ASP A 219 -4.82 -2.25 10.07
C ASP A 219 -5.41 -1.78 11.39
N GLU A 220 -6.06 -0.61 11.40
CA GLU A 220 -6.67 -0.05 12.60
C GLU A 220 -7.68 -1.02 13.23
N ASN A 221 -8.51 -1.68 12.42
CA ASN A 221 -9.46 -2.68 12.92
C ASN A 221 -8.78 -3.91 13.52
N SER A 222 -7.58 -4.25 13.07
CA SER A 222 -6.82 -5.40 13.58
C SER A 222 -6.14 -5.09 14.93
N TRP A 223 -5.69 -3.84 15.12
CA TRP A 223 -4.85 -3.46 16.26
C TRP A 223 -5.55 -2.59 17.32
N ALA A 224 -6.42 -1.68 16.86
CA ALA A 224 -7.00 -0.63 17.69
C ALA A 224 -8.52 -0.77 17.88
N GLY A 225 -9.15 -1.79 17.31
CA GLY A 225 -10.60 -2.00 17.34
C GLY A 225 -11.33 -1.20 16.24
N THR A 226 -12.65 -1.31 16.23
CA THR A 226 -13.52 -0.63 15.26
C THR A 226 -13.55 0.89 15.52
N GLU A 227 -13.97 1.66 14.52
CA GLU A 227 -14.19 3.10 14.65
C GLU A 227 -15.17 3.45 15.80
N PHE A 228 -16.15 2.60 16.06
CA PHE A 228 -17.10 2.80 17.15
C PHE A 228 -16.47 2.54 18.53
N GLU A 229 -15.55 1.58 18.64
CA GLU A 229 -14.79 1.35 19.87
C GLU A 229 -13.81 2.48 20.16
N ARG A 230 -13.19 3.05 19.11
CA ARG A 230 -12.24 4.15 19.23
C ARG A 230 -12.89 5.51 19.47
N MET A 231 -14.02 5.79 18.81
CA MET A 231 -14.63 7.14 18.74
C MET A 231 -16.05 7.20 19.28
N GLY A 232 -16.68 6.09 19.65
CA GLY A 232 -18.05 6.06 20.14
C GLY A 232 -19.03 6.71 19.14
N ASP A 233 -19.97 7.52 19.63
CA ASP A 233 -20.96 8.22 18.82
C ASP A 233 -20.36 9.25 17.86
N ALA A 234 -19.15 9.74 18.13
CA ALA A 234 -18.43 10.67 17.26
C ALA A 234 -18.00 10.02 15.92
N ALA A 235 -17.94 8.68 15.83
CA ALA A 235 -17.56 7.97 14.59
C ALA A 235 -18.36 8.43 13.37
N LYS A 236 -19.65 8.70 13.53
CA LYS A 236 -20.53 9.18 12.43
C LYS A 236 -20.17 10.59 11.98
N VAL A 237 -19.82 11.48 12.92
CA VAL A 237 -19.39 12.85 12.61
C VAL A 237 -18.04 12.81 11.90
N MET A 238 -17.11 11.99 12.40
CA MET A 238 -15.80 11.85 11.79
C MET A 238 -15.88 11.22 10.39
N ALA A 239 -16.80 10.27 10.16
CA ALA A 239 -17.07 9.76 8.82
C ALA A 239 -17.57 10.85 7.85
N VAL A 240 -18.46 11.76 8.30
CA VAL A 240 -18.87 12.92 7.48
C VAL A 240 -17.68 13.82 7.18
N LEU A 241 -16.82 14.05 8.17
CA LEU A 241 -15.64 14.90 8.02
C LEU A 241 -14.70 14.40 6.91
N THR A 242 -14.50 13.08 6.78
CA THR A 242 -13.66 12.49 5.73
C THR A 242 -14.18 12.71 4.30
N PHE A 243 -15.42 13.15 4.12
CA PHE A 243 -16.02 13.47 2.82
C PHE A 243 -16.21 14.97 2.58
N THR A 244 -15.86 15.81 3.54
CA THR A 244 -16.18 17.26 3.48
C THR A 244 -14.98 18.17 3.70
N LEU A 245 -13.82 17.62 4.06
CA LEU A 245 -12.53 18.34 4.14
C LEU A 245 -11.77 18.33 2.76
#